data_9588491298a62e2e62cc1678073045cc
#
_entry.id   9588491298a62e2e62cc1678073045cc
#
_cell.length_a   1.000
_cell.length_b   1.000
_cell.length_c   1.000
_cell.angle_alpha   90.00
_cell.angle_beta   90.00
_cell.angle_gamma   90.00
#
_symmetry.space_group_name_H-M   'P 1'
#
loop_
_entity.id
_entity.type
_entity.pdbx_description
1 polymer ?
#
loop_
_entity_poly.entity_id
_entity_poly.type
_entity_poly.pdbx_seq_one_letter_code
_entity_poly.pdbx_strand_id
1 'polypeptide(L)'
;MGLLSLYNETSGKVSWELYRFSIIYITISNHTNIERRSDLKIVVGVKQVPDSAARLVAVDGKANWGDSPLIINPWDEYAVEAALQQAEANNGSVTAISIGGESSKEALKHALAMGCSDAILISDEALAHMDSQVTSRVLAGGIKKLGDVDLAFLGRQAIDTDTGLTAAQTAHLLGWPALTLVVVISNIDTAARTIKVERSAEEGRFTVSARLPAVLSIVKDFGEPRYPSFMGIRKASRAEIPVWSLADLALGELKPTVSWPEIMNPPQREITTEMITGATPQEIAETLADKIMAEKIL
;
A
#
# COMPACT_ATOMS: atom_id res chain seq x y z
N MET A 1 34.43 -0.88 14.04
CA MET A 1 35.48 -1.12 15.03
C MET A 1 35.12 -0.28 16.24
N GLY A 2 34.62 -0.89 17.32
CA GLY A 2 34.29 -0.21 18.56
C GLY A 2 35.34 -0.52 19.60
N LEU A 3 35.87 0.50 20.24
CA LEU A 3 36.75 0.38 21.40
C LEU A 3 35.89 0.41 22.66
N LEU A 4 35.92 -0.67 23.44
CA LEU A 4 35.39 -0.68 24.82
C LEU A 4 36.56 -0.46 25.78
N SER A 5 36.43 0.54 26.65
CA SER A 5 37.40 0.80 27.73
C SER A 5 36.93 0.06 28.97
N LEU A 6 37.78 -0.80 29.52
CA LEU A 6 37.61 -1.43 30.83
C LEU A 6 38.53 -0.74 31.83
N TYR A 7 37.94 -0.14 32.86
CA TYR A 7 38.65 0.48 33.96
C TYR A 7 38.87 -0.54 35.08
N ASN A 8 40.12 -0.75 35.50
CA ASN A 8 40.43 -1.64 36.61
C ASN A 8 40.80 -0.80 37.83
N GLU A 9 39.89 -0.79 38.81
CA GLU A 9 39.98 0.03 40.03
C GLU A 9 41.19 -0.29 40.96
N THR A 10 41.85 -1.44 40.80
CA THR A 10 42.94 -1.86 41.69
C THR A 10 44.33 -1.48 41.23
N SER A 11 44.52 -1.05 39.99
CA SER A 11 45.87 -0.73 39.45
C SER A 11 46.00 0.65 38.83
N GLY A 12 44.95 1.43 38.72
CA GLY A 12 44.99 2.79 38.14
C GLY A 12 45.48 2.87 36.68
N LYS A 13 45.48 1.77 35.94
CA LYS A 13 45.92 1.72 34.54
C LYS A 13 44.78 1.34 33.62
N VAL A 14 44.63 2.11 32.54
CA VAL A 14 43.73 1.81 31.44
C VAL A 14 44.48 0.89 30.47
N SER A 15 43.98 -0.35 30.28
CA SER A 15 44.48 -1.23 29.22
C SER A 15 43.46 -1.26 28.07
N TRP A 16 43.98 -1.10 26.86
CA TRP A 16 43.17 -1.21 25.63
C TRP A 16 43.37 -2.60 25.06
N GLU A 17 42.33 -3.46 25.17
CA GLU A 17 42.32 -4.74 24.49
C GLU A 17 41.48 -4.64 23.19
N LEU A 18 42.11 -5.03 22.10
CA LEU A 18 41.47 -5.17 20.80
C LEU A 18 40.69 -6.51 20.75
N TYR A 19 39.37 -6.46 20.96
CA TYR A 19 38.54 -7.62 20.69
C TYR A 19 38.37 -7.76 19.19
N ARG A 20 39.01 -8.79 18.63
CA ARG A 20 38.68 -9.29 17.31
C ARG A 20 37.35 -10.02 17.40
N PHE A 21 36.25 -9.40 16.93
CA PHE A 21 35.04 -10.14 16.62
C PHE A 21 35.31 -11.04 15.41
N SER A 22 35.54 -12.31 15.68
CA SER A 22 35.43 -13.35 14.63
C SER A 22 33.96 -13.46 14.26
N ILE A 23 33.60 -12.92 13.10
CA ILE A 23 32.31 -13.19 12.49
C ILE A 23 32.34 -14.65 12.05
N ILE A 24 31.72 -15.51 12.84
CA ILE A 24 31.47 -16.89 12.45
C ILE A 24 30.41 -16.86 11.38
N TYR A 25 30.80 -16.97 10.12
CA TYR A 25 29.89 -17.29 9.03
C TYR A 25 29.44 -18.75 9.20
N ILE A 26 28.29 -18.96 9.84
CA ILE A 26 27.60 -20.24 9.77
C ILE A 26 26.99 -20.30 8.35
N THR A 27 27.71 -20.90 7.44
CA THR A 27 27.15 -21.30 6.14
C THR A 27 26.25 -22.51 6.40
N ILE A 28 24.98 -22.27 6.70
CA ILE A 28 23.98 -23.33 6.64
C ILE A 28 23.69 -23.56 5.17
N SER A 29 24.42 -24.51 4.57
CA SER A 29 24.08 -25.05 3.27
C SER A 29 22.88 -25.99 3.40
N ASN A 30 21.69 -25.43 3.59
CA ASN A 30 20.49 -26.15 3.25
C ASN A 30 20.40 -26.19 1.73
N HIS A 31 20.97 -27.22 1.12
CA HIS A 31 20.66 -27.61 -0.24
C HIS A 31 19.25 -28.23 -0.26
N THR A 32 18.22 -27.41 0.00
CA THR A 32 16.93 -27.70 -0.59
C THR A 32 17.09 -27.37 -2.08
N ASN A 33 16.98 -28.37 -2.95
CA ASN A 33 16.75 -28.18 -4.38
C ASN A 33 15.44 -27.35 -4.51
N ILE A 34 15.56 -26.03 -4.47
CA ILE A 34 14.51 -25.14 -4.92
C ILE A 34 14.58 -25.27 -6.44
N GLU A 35 13.70 -26.08 -7.02
CA GLU A 35 13.46 -26.02 -8.46
C GLU A 35 13.28 -24.56 -8.81
N ARG A 36 14.15 -24.05 -9.69
CA ARG A 36 14.14 -22.64 -10.09
C ARG A 36 12.85 -22.39 -10.84
N ARG A 37 11.89 -21.83 -10.16
CA ARG A 37 10.62 -21.42 -10.73
C ARG A 37 10.89 -20.29 -11.72
N SER A 38 10.47 -20.47 -12.97
CA SER A 38 10.53 -19.44 -14.01
C SER A 38 9.40 -18.41 -13.89
N ASP A 39 8.30 -18.77 -13.21
CA ASP A 39 7.05 -18.04 -13.23
C ASP A 39 6.91 -17.14 -12.01
N LEU A 40 6.75 -15.85 -12.24
CA LEU A 40 6.60 -14.83 -11.19
C LEU A 40 5.19 -14.91 -10.56
N LYS A 41 5.09 -15.06 -9.25
CA LYS A 41 3.82 -15.03 -8.51
C LYS A 41 3.62 -13.70 -7.82
N ILE A 42 2.59 -13.00 -8.23
CA ILE A 42 2.26 -11.66 -7.74
C ILE A 42 0.91 -11.69 -7.03
N VAL A 43 0.84 -11.01 -5.90
CA VAL A 43 -0.41 -10.68 -5.22
C VAL A 43 -0.66 -9.19 -5.34
N VAL A 44 -1.89 -8.78 -5.58
CA VAL A 44 -2.30 -7.38 -5.52
C VAL A 44 -3.44 -7.22 -4.52
N GLY A 45 -3.26 -6.31 -3.57
CA GLY A 45 -4.32 -5.91 -2.64
C GLY A 45 -5.23 -4.88 -3.28
N VAL A 46 -6.53 -5.11 -3.22
CA VAL A 46 -7.55 -4.17 -3.71
C VAL A 46 -8.59 -3.91 -2.62
N LYS A 47 -9.08 -2.69 -2.54
CA LYS A 47 -10.10 -2.28 -1.59
C LYS A 47 -11.34 -1.75 -2.31
N GLN A 48 -12.50 -2.09 -1.81
CA GLN A 48 -13.74 -1.43 -2.21
C GLN A 48 -13.93 -0.15 -1.38
N VAL A 49 -14.23 0.95 -2.03
CA VAL A 49 -14.40 2.28 -1.41
C VAL A 49 -15.61 2.99 -2.03
N PRO A 50 -16.22 3.97 -1.33
CA PRO A 50 -17.19 4.86 -1.96
C PRO A 50 -16.57 5.63 -3.13
N ASP A 51 -17.36 5.87 -4.18
CA ASP A 51 -16.92 6.68 -5.32
C ASP A 51 -16.42 8.06 -4.84
N SER A 52 -15.36 8.56 -5.43
CA SER A 52 -14.78 9.88 -5.12
C SER A 52 -15.76 11.05 -5.36
N ALA A 53 -16.77 10.85 -6.22
CA ALA A 53 -17.86 11.81 -6.44
C ALA A 53 -18.96 11.73 -5.35
N ALA A 54 -18.91 10.77 -4.43
CA ALA A 54 -19.89 10.62 -3.36
C ALA A 54 -19.89 11.82 -2.44
N ARG A 55 -21.08 12.33 -2.11
CA ARG A 55 -21.24 13.33 -1.05
C ARG A 55 -21.19 12.63 0.30
N LEU A 56 -20.06 12.72 0.96
CA LEU A 56 -19.87 12.19 2.30
C LEU A 56 -20.49 13.12 3.34
N VAL A 57 -21.29 12.58 4.23
CA VAL A 57 -21.86 13.28 5.40
C VAL A 57 -21.71 12.39 6.63
N ALA A 58 -21.56 13.03 7.80
CA ALA A 58 -21.62 12.31 9.08
C ALA A 58 -23.09 12.21 9.52
N VAL A 59 -23.55 10.99 9.77
CA VAL A 59 -24.86 10.69 10.32
C VAL A 59 -24.66 9.75 11.50
N ASP A 60 -25.17 10.11 12.67
CA ASP A 60 -25.05 9.32 13.91
C ASP A 60 -23.59 8.90 14.21
N GLY A 61 -22.65 9.83 14.04
CA GLY A 61 -21.23 9.59 14.30
C GLY A 61 -20.51 8.67 13.30
N LYS A 62 -21.16 8.34 12.17
CA LYS A 62 -20.64 7.46 11.12
C LYS A 62 -20.62 8.17 9.77
N ALA A 63 -19.66 7.81 8.94
CA ALA A 63 -19.63 8.27 7.55
C ALA A 63 -20.79 7.63 6.76
N ASN A 64 -21.50 8.45 6.00
CA ASN A 64 -22.58 8.04 5.12
C ASN A 64 -22.36 8.63 3.72
N TRP A 65 -22.44 7.81 2.70
CA TRP A 65 -22.26 8.17 1.28
C TRP A 65 -23.55 8.03 0.46
N GLY A 66 -24.71 7.83 1.13
CA GLY A 66 -26.01 7.67 0.49
C GLY A 66 -26.03 6.46 -0.45
N ASP A 67 -26.65 6.67 -1.62
CA ASP A 67 -26.78 5.65 -2.69
C ASP A 67 -25.60 5.68 -3.66
N SER A 68 -24.49 6.34 -3.35
CA SER A 68 -23.31 6.39 -4.21
C SER A 68 -22.73 4.99 -4.38
N PRO A 69 -22.29 4.63 -5.60
CA PRO A 69 -21.74 3.32 -5.85
C PRO A 69 -20.44 3.09 -5.07
N LEU A 70 -20.20 1.83 -4.72
CA LEU A 70 -18.91 1.39 -4.23
C LEU A 70 -18.07 0.93 -5.42
N ILE A 71 -16.86 1.40 -5.50
CA ILE A 71 -15.92 1.13 -6.59
C ILE A 71 -14.63 0.50 -6.06
N ILE A 72 -13.81 -0.04 -6.94
CA ILE A 72 -12.41 -0.35 -6.60
C ILE A 72 -11.67 0.95 -6.26
N ASN A 73 -10.84 0.93 -5.22
CA ASN A 73 -10.03 2.10 -4.88
C ASN A 73 -9.17 2.52 -6.10
N PRO A 74 -9.25 3.78 -6.56
CA PRO A 74 -8.51 4.23 -7.75
C PRO A 74 -6.99 4.00 -7.66
N TRP A 75 -6.40 4.12 -6.47
CA TRP A 75 -4.97 3.83 -6.31
C TRP A 75 -4.63 2.36 -6.50
N ASP A 76 -5.58 1.45 -6.23
CA ASP A 76 -5.34 0.03 -6.39
C ASP A 76 -5.42 -0.40 -7.87
N GLU A 77 -6.13 0.34 -8.72
CA GLU A 77 -6.12 0.10 -10.18
C GLU A 77 -4.71 0.28 -10.77
N TYR A 78 -3.95 1.29 -10.29
CA TYR A 78 -2.55 1.46 -10.68
C TYR A 78 -1.68 0.28 -10.20
N ALA A 79 -1.95 -0.24 -9.01
CA ALA A 79 -1.25 -1.41 -8.49
C ALA A 79 -1.58 -2.69 -9.28
N VAL A 80 -2.85 -2.87 -9.67
CA VAL A 80 -3.29 -3.97 -10.55
C VAL A 80 -2.59 -3.88 -11.90
N GLU A 81 -2.57 -2.71 -12.53
CA GLU A 81 -1.89 -2.51 -13.81
C GLU A 81 -0.40 -2.83 -13.71
N ALA A 82 0.28 -2.29 -12.70
CA ALA A 82 1.69 -2.56 -12.47
C ALA A 82 1.97 -4.07 -12.29
N ALA A 83 1.13 -4.75 -11.51
CA ALA A 83 1.22 -6.19 -11.29
C ALA A 83 1.03 -6.98 -12.58
N LEU A 84 0.05 -6.63 -13.41
CA LEU A 84 -0.23 -7.27 -14.68
C LEU A 84 0.93 -7.09 -15.67
N GLN A 85 1.47 -5.88 -15.80
CA GLN A 85 2.63 -5.63 -16.65
C GLN A 85 3.84 -6.50 -16.26
N GLN A 86 4.10 -6.63 -14.95
CA GLN A 86 5.21 -7.47 -14.49
C GLN A 86 4.94 -8.95 -14.68
N ALA A 87 3.72 -9.42 -14.51
CA ALA A 87 3.34 -10.79 -14.78
C ALA A 87 3.48 -11.12 -16.27
N GLU A 88 2.99 -10.25 -17.15
CA GLU A 88 3.10 -10.42 -18.61
C GLU A 88 4.58 -10.47 -19.08
N ALA A 89 5.42 -9.60 -18.52
CA ALA A 89 6.84 -9.54 -18.86
C ALA A 89 7.67 -10.76 -18.36
N ASN A 90 7.18 -11.45 -17.31
CA ASN A 90 7.94 -12.50 -16.61
C ASN A 90 7.18 -13.85 -16.58
N ASN A 91 6.25 -14.10 -17.49
CA ASN A 91 5.41 -15.31 -17.53
C ASN A 91 4.77 -15.64 -16.18
N GLY A 92 4.34 -14.61 -15.47
CA GLY A 92 3.80 -14.73 -14.11
C GLY A 92 2.27 -14.79 -14.06
N SER A 93 1.77 -14.82 -12.84
CA SER A 93 0.33 -14.74 -12.53
C SER A 93 0.07 -13.71 -11.44
N VAL A 94 -1.15 -13.13 -11.47
CA VAL A 94 -1.57 -12.13 -10.49
C VAL A 94 -2.83 -12.63 -9.77
N THR A 95 -2.76 -12.71 -8.43
CA THR A 95 -3.91 -13.00 -7.58
C THR A 95 -4.35 -11.72 -6.88
N ALA A 96 -5.60 -11.29 -7.08
CA ALA A 96 -6.17 -10.17 -6.36
C ALA A 96 -6.66 -10.61 -4.98
N ILE A 97 -6.38 -9.81 -3.94
CA ILE A 97 -6.85 -10.04 -2.57
C ILE A 97 -7.62 -8.83 -2.07
N SER A 98 -8.77 -9.04 -1.44
CA SER A 98 -9.53 -7.99 -0.77
C SER A 98 -9.93 -8.42 0.63
N ILE A 99 -10.05 -7.45 1.55
CA ILE A 99 -10.55 -7.66 2.90
C ILE A 99 -11.83 -6.86 3.04
N GLY A 100 -12.92 -7.52 3.42
CA GLY A 100 -14.20 -6.82 3.60
C GLY A 100 -15.41 -7.75 3.59
N GLY A 101 -16.59 -7.16 3.47
CA GLY A 101 -17.84 -7.90 3.34
C GLY A 101 -18.04 -8.47 1.93
N GLU A 102 -19.16 -9.15 1.74
CA GLU A 102 -19.52 -9.80 0.45
C GLU A 102 -19.50 -8.83 -0.75
N SER A 103 -19.89 -7.55 -0.53
CA SER A 103 -19.86 -6.52 -1.57
C SER A 103 -18.45 -6.27 -2.14
N SER A 104 -17.40 -6.53 -1.37
CA SER A 104 -16.01 -6.35 -1.81
C SER A 104 -15.61 -7.29 -2.95
N LYS A 105 -16.43 -8.31 -3.26
CA LYS A 105 -16.26 -9.12 -4.46
C LYS A 105 -16.38 -8.31 -5.74
N GLU A 106 -17.08 -7.20 -5.73
CA GLU A 106 -17.20 -6.34 -6.94
C GLU A 106 -15.86 -5.69 -7.30
N ALA A 107 -15.07 -5.24 -6.31
CA ALA A 107 -13.72 -4.76 -6.56
C ALA A 107 -12.78 -5.89 -7.05
N LEU A 108 -12.95 -7.11 -6.54
CA LEU A 108 -12.20 -8.29 -7.02
C LEU A 108 -12.58 -8.68 -8.44
N LYS A 109 -13.89 -8.61 -8.80
CA LYS A 109 -14.35 -8.84 -10.17
C LYS A 109 -13.80 -7.78 -11.13
N HIS A 110 -13.66 -6.53 -10.67
CA HIS A 110 -13.02 -5.48 -11.46
C HIS A 110 -11.56 -5.84 -11.76
N ALA A 111 -10.78 -6.24 -10.75
CA ALA A 111 -9.40 -6.69 -10.94
C ALA A 111 -9.29 -7.92 -11.86
N LEU A 112 -10.20 -8.90 -11.73
CA LEU A 112 -10.29 -10.04 -12.67
C LEU A 112 -10.60 -9.58 -14.09
N ALA A 113 -11.48 -8.59 -14.26
CA ALA A 113 -11.84 -8.05 -15.56
C ALA A 113 -10.70 -7.27 -16.21
N MET A 114 -9.81 -6.66 -15.42
CA MET A 114 -8.56 -6.06 -15.89
C MET A 114 -7.54 -7.11 -16.34
N GLY A 115 -7.58 -8.34 -15.80
CA GLY A 115 -6.69 -9.42 -16.23
C GLY A 115 -6.06 -10.26 -15.12
N CYS A 116 -6.37 -10.03 -13.86
CA CYS A 116 -5.91 -10.90 -12.78
C CYS A 116 -6.36 -12.35 -13.03
N SER A 117 -5.50 -13.31 -12.69
CA SER A 117 -5.75 -14.74 -12.91
C SER A 117 -6.76 -15.29 -11.93
N ASP A 118 -6.64 -14.87 -10.68
CA ASP A 118 -7.41 -15.35 -9.53
C ASP A 118 -7.78 -14.19 -8.59
N ALA A 119 -8.78 -14.43 -7.74
CA ALA A 119 -9.19 -13.48 -6.72
C ALA A 119 -9.60 -14.19 -5.42
N ILE A 120 -9.35 -13.56 -4.28
CA ILE A 120 -9.66 -14.09 -2.95
C ILE A 120 -10.26 -12.97 -2.10
N LEU A 121 -11.39 -13.25 -1.47
CA LEU A 121 -11.98 -12.40 -0.45
C LEU A 121 -11.59 -12.93 0.93
N ILE A 122 -11.08 -12.07 1.79
CA ILE A 122 -10.94 -12.35 3.22
C ILE A 122 -12.09 -11.64 3.93
N SER A 123 -12.97 -12.43 4.56
CA SER A 123 -14.17 -11.90 5.22
C SER A 123 -14.41 -12.61 6.54
N ASP A 124 -14.60 -11.80 7.58
CA ASP A 124 -14.92 -12.26 8.93
C ASP A 124 -15.63 -11.12 9.66
N GLU A 125 -16.62 -11.43 10.50
CA GLU A 125 -17.36 -10.42 11.29
C GLU A 125 -16.44 -9.62 12.20
N ALA A 126 -15.37 -10.25 12.71
CA ALA A 126 -14.37 -9.58 13.55
C ALA A 126 -13.58 -8.47 12.81
N LEU A 127 -13.69 -8.40 11.48
CA LEU A 127 -13.01 -7.39 10.65
C LEU A 127 -13.88 -6.14 10.37
N ALA A 128 -15.03 -6.00 11.02
CA ALA A 128 -15.93 -4.86 10.79
C ALA A 128 -15.31 -3.48 11.13
N HIS A 129 -14.34 -3.46 12.04
CA HIS A 129 -13.68 -2.24 12.50
C HIS A 129 -12.15 -2.39 12.44
N MET A 130 -11.59 -2.35 11.25
CA MET A 130 -10.16 -2.48 11.03
C MET A 130 -9.46 -1.12 11.01
N ASP A 131 -8.30 -1.05 11.65
CA ASP A 131 -7.30 -0.03 11.37
C ASP A 131 -6.27 -0.57 10.34
N SER A 132 -5.31 0.27 9.96
CA SER A 132 -4.25 -0.13 9.02
C SER A 132 -3.40 -1.28 9.55
N GLN A 133 -3.24 -1.40 10.87
CA GLN A 133 -2.45 -2.47 11.48
C GLN A 133 -3.16 -3.82 11.37
N VAL A 134 -4.46 -3.87 11.69
CA VAL A 134 -5.28 -5.09 11.53
C VAL A 134 -5.32 -5.48 10.04
N THR A 135 -5.60 -4.52 9.15
CA THR A 135 -5.59 -4.75 7.70
C THR A 135 -4.27 -5.37 7.24
N SER A 136 -3.14 -4.82 7.67
CA SER A 136 -1.82 -5.33 7.28
C SER A 136 -1.52 -6.72 7.83
N ARG A 137 -1.98 -7.04 9.05
CA ARG A 137 -1.86 -8.40 9.62
C ARG A 137 -2.66 -9.41 8.83
N VAL A 138 -3.88 -9.07 8.44
CA VAL A 138 -4.76 -9.92 7.63
C VAL A 138 -4.18 -10.14 6.24
N LEU A 139 -3.70 -9.07 5.58
CA LEU A 139 -3.02 -9.18 4.28
C LEU A 139 -1.77 -10.07 4.37
N ALA A 140 -0.93 -9.85 5.38
CA ALA A 140 0.26 -10.68 5.58
C ALA A 140 -0.09 -12.15 5.83
N GLY A 141 -1.17 -12.42 6.58
CA GLY A 141 -1.72 -13.77 6.76
C GLY A 141 -2.19 -14.40 5.45
N GLY A 142 -2.94 -13.65 4.64
CA GLY A 142 -3.41 -14.09 3.33
C GLY A 142 -2.26 -14.39 2.36
N ILE A 143 -1.26 -13.51 2.31
CA ILE A 143 -0.05 -13.70 1.49
C ILE A 143 0.72 -14.94 1.94
N LYS A 144 0.88 -15.17 3.24
CA LYS A 144 1.52 -16.38 3.78
C LYS A 144 0.75 -17.65 3.43
N LYS A 145 -0.59 -17.61 3.50
CA LYS A 145 -1.46 -18.74 3.14
C LYS A 145 -1.39 -19.08 1.66
N LEU A 146 -1.29 -18.08 0.78
CA LEU A 146 -1.07 -18.30 -0.66
C LEU A 146 0.24 -19.03 -0.92
N GLY A 147 1.27 -18.75 -0.12
CA GLY A 147 2.61 -19.34 -0.28
C GLY A 147 3.30 -18.94 -1.58
N ASP A 148 4.61 -19.08 -1.62
CA ASP A 148 5.42 -18.86 -2.85
C ASP A 148 5.18 -17.53 -3.58
N VAL A 149 4.75 -16.48 -2.90
CA VAL A 149 4.56 -15.15 -3.47
C VAL A 149 5.92 -14.46 -3.59
N ASP A 150 6.18 -13.89 -4.78
CA ASP A 150 7.41 -13.16 -5.08
C ASP A 150 7.26 -11.65 -4.86
N LEU A 151 6.10 -11.11 -5.20
CA LEU A 151 5.79 -9.69 -5.09
C LEU A 151 4.37 -9.46 -4.59
N ALA A 152 4.22 -8.51 -3.68
CA ALA A 152 2.94 -8.00 -3.26
C ALA A 152 2.82 -6.52 -3.65
N PHE A 153 1.77 -6.20 -4.41
CA PHE A 153 1.47 -4.85 -4.88
C PHE A 153 0.29 -4.28 -4.11
N LEU A 154 0.37 -3.02 -3.77
CA LEU A 154 -0.70 -2.25 -3.13
C LEU A 154 -0.75 -0.86 -3.78
N GLY A 155 -1.90 -0.24 -3.81
CA GLY A 155 -2.01 1.18 -4.11
C GLY A 155 -1.29 2.01 -3.05
N ARG A 156 -0.94 3.26 -3.38
CA ARG A 156 -0.32 4.18 -2.43
C ARG A 156 -1.13 4.27 -1.13
N GLN A 157 -2.45 4.40 -1.25
CA GLN A 157 -3.37 4.63 -0.15
C GLN A 157 -4.81 4.31 -0.58
N ALA A 158 -5.76 4.24 0.35
CA ALA A 158 -7.17 4.18 0.03
C ALA A 158 -7.79 5.58 0.17
N ILE A 159 -8.65 5.98 -0.78
CA ILE A 159 -9.25 7.33 -0.79
C ILE A 159 -10.18 7.62 0.38
N ASP A 160 -10.65 6.59 1.08
CA ASP A 160 -11.56 6.70 2.23
C ASP A 160 -10.86 6.87 3.58
N THR A 161 -9.62 6.40 3.71
CA THR A 161 -8.87 6.45 4.98
C THR A 161 -7.54 7.18 4.90
N ASP A 162 -6.97 7.32 3.71
CA ASP A 162 -5.79 8.12 3.36
C ASP A 162 -4.52 7.88 4.19
N THR A 163 -4.39 6.70 4.80
CA THR A 163 -3.29 6.43 5.74
C THR A 163 -1.95 6.18 5.06
N GLY A 164 -1.93 5.58 3.88
CA GLY A 164 -0.70 5.22 3.15
C GLY A 164 0.22 4.21 3.85
N LEU A 165 -0.23 3.59 4.93
CA LEU A 165 0.61 2.76 5.81
C LEU A 165 0.61 1.27 5.46
N THR A 166 -0.44 0.77 4.81
CA THR A 166 -0.72 -0.66 4.66
C THR A 166 0.43 -1.41 3.99
N ALA A 167 1.04 -0.85 2.93
CA ALA A 167 2.14 -1.50 2.23
C ALA A 167 3.37 -1.70 3.13
N ALA A 168 3.79 -0.64 3.83
CA ALA A 168 4.96 -0.69 4.71
C ALA A 168 4.74 -1.61 5.90
N GLN A 169 3.55 -1.56 6.53
CA GLN A 169 3.19 -2.44 7.64
C GLN A 169 3.12 -3.91 7.20
N THR A 170 2.53 -4.20 6.03
CA THR A 170 2.48 -5.56 5.48
C THR A 170 3.88 -6.10 5.21
N ALA A 171 4.76 -5.29 4.61
CA ALA A 171 6.15 -5.65 4.38
C ALA A 171 6.88 -6.00 5.68
N HIS A 172 6.72 -5.16 6.70
CA HIS A 172 7.32 -5.39 8.02
C HIS A 172 6.85 -6.72 8.64
N LEU A 173 5.54 -7.02 8.59
CA LEU A 173 4.95 -8.24 9.12
C LEU A 173 5.36 -9.51 8.36
N LEU A 174 5.68 -9.37 7.08
CA LEU A 174 6.23 -10.44 6.24
C LEU A 174 7.74 -10.60 6.41
N GLY A 175 8.43 -9.61 6.96
CA GLY A 175 9.90 -9.54 6.97
C GLY A 175 10.49 -9.29 5.58
N TRP A 176 9.73 -8.63 4.69
CA TRP A 176 10.12 -8.35 3.31
C TRP A 176 10.53 -6.89 3.13
N PRO A 177 11.39 -6.58 2.14
CA PRO A 177 11.65 -5.20 1.75
C PRO A 177 10.38 -4.46 1.37
N ALA A 178 10.26 -3.20 1.81
CA ALA A 178 9.19 -2.28 1.44
C ALA A 178 9.70 -1.29 0.39
N LEU A 179 9.16 -1.36 -0.82
CA LEU A 179 9.45 -0.46 -1.93
C LEU A 179 8.23 0.45 -2.14
N THR A 180 8.17 1.54 -1.40
CA THR A 180 7.01 2.45 -1.41
C THR A 180 7.17 3.58 -2.43
N LEU A 181 6.04 4.13 -2.91
CA LEU A 181 5.97 5.25 -3.86
C LEU A 181 6.68 4.94 -5.20
N VAL A 182 6.48 3.74 -5.71
CA VAL A 182 7.11 3.27 -6.95
C VAL A 182 6.46 3.92 -8.16
N VAL A 183 7.28 4.52 -9.02
CA VAL A 183 6.90 5.14 -10.30
C VAL A 183 7.38 4.34 -11.51
N VAL A 184 8.43 3.52 -11.34
CA VAL A 184 8.97 2.67 -12.41
C VAL A 184 9.52 1.38 -11.80
N ILE A 185 9.26 0.25 -12.44
CA ILE A 185 9.95 -1.01 -12.18
C ILE A 185 10.92 -1.22 -13.35
N SER A 186 12.21 -0.98 -13.10
CA SER A 186 13.23 -0.96 -14.15
C SER A 186 13.68 -2.37 -14.54
N ASN A 187 13.70 -3.31 -13.58
CA ASN A 187 14.12 -4.69 -13.83
C ASN A 187 13.65 -5.61 -12.71
N ILE A 188 13.26 -6.83 -13.09
CA ILE A 188 13.09 -7.97 -12.19
C ILE A 188 13.98 -9.10 -12.72
N ASP A 189 14.94 -9.53 -11.90
CA ASP A 189 15.77 -10.69 -12.17
C ASP A 189 15.27 -11.88 -11.33
N THR A 190 14.50 -12.75 -11.95
CA THR A 190 13.92 -13.93 -11.29
C THR A 190 14.99 -14.96 -10.91
N ALA A 191 16.12 -15.02 -11.64
CA ALA A 191 17.22 -15.93 -11.36
C ALA A 191 18.07 -15.45 -10.18
N ALA A 192 18.38 -14.14 -10.13
CA ALA A 192 19.11 -13.52 -9.02
C ALA A 192 18.18 -13.17 -7.82
N ARG A 193 16.87 -13.31 -8.00
CA ARG A 193 15.87 -12.95 -6.99
C ARG A 193 16.00 -11.49 -6.55
N THR A 194 16.08 -10.56 -7.51
CA THR A 194 16.21 -9.12 -7.24
C THR A 194 15.23 -8.30 -8.06
N ILE A 195 14.90 -7.13 -7.54
CA ILE A 195 14.09 -6.12 -8.20
C ILE A 195 14.77 -4.76 -8.11
N LYS A 196 14.66 -3.95 -9.17
CA LYS A 196 15.15 -2.58 -9.24
C LYS A 196 14.00 -1.66 -9.63
N VAL A 197 13.76 -0.63 -8.81
CA VAL A 197 12.65 0.32 -8.97
C VAL A 197 13.12 1.76 -8.86
N GLU A 198 12.33 2.68 -9.42
CA GLU A 198 12.42 4.11 -9.11
C GLU A 198 11.26 4.51 -8.20
N ARG A 199 11.58 5.27 -7.16
CA ARG A 199 10.64 5.80 -6.16
C ARG A 199 10.59 7.31 -6.27
N SER A 200 9.41 7.90 -6.13
CA SER A 200 9.22 9.35 -6.05
C SER A 200 9.07 9.77 -4.60
N ALA A 201 9.95 10.62 -4.10
CA ALA A 201 9.88 11.23 -2.78
C ALA A 201 9.92 12.76 -2.93
N GLU A 202 9.76 13.50 -1.83
CA GLU A 202 9.74 14.97 -1.87
C GLU A 202 11.08 15.53 -2.38
N GLU A 203 12.20 14.88 -2.04
CA GLU A 203 13.54 15.31 -2.47
C GLU A 203 13.87 14.91 -3.91
N GLY A 204 13.01 14.13 -4.59
CA GLY A 204 13.21 13.70 -5.96
C GLY A 204 13.01 12.20 -6.20
N ARG A 205 13.59 11.70 -7.29
CA ARG A 205 13.50 10.28 -7.67
C ARG A 205 14.74 9.51 -7.22
N PHE A 206 14.50 8.35 -6.62
CA PHE A 206 15.55 7.46 -6.12
C PHE A 206 15.45 6.10 -6.77
N THR A 207 16.55 5.61 -7.30
CA THR A 207 16.66 4.23 -7.77
C THR A 207 17.06 3.32 -6.60
N VAL A 208 16.25 2.29 -6.34
CA VAL A 208 16.44 1.35 -5.23
C VAL A 208 16.42 -0.08 -5.77
N SER A 209 17.29 -0.93 -5.22
CA SER A 209 17.28 -2.36 -5.50
C SER A 209 17.00 -3.15 -4.21
N ALA A 210 16.23 -4.23 -4.33
CA ALA A 210 15.90 -5.11 -3.22
C ALA A 210 15.94 -6.58 -3.65
N ARG A 211 15.95 -7.49 -2.67
CA ARG A 211 15.77 -8.93 -2.90
C ARG A 211 14.27 -9.27 -2.91
N LEU A 212 13.91 -10.28 -3.69
CA LEU A 212 12.59 -10.90 -3.62
C LEU A 212 12.56 -11.93 -2.47
N PRO A 213 11.41 -12.09 -1.81
CA PRO A 213 10.15 -11.40 -2.07
C PRO A 213 10.13 -9.96 -1.55
N ALA A 214 9.26 -9.09 -2.12
CA ALA A 214 9.15 -7.69 -1.75
C ALA A 214 7.69 -7.18 -1.80
N VAL A 215 7.39 -6.12 -1.04
CA VAL A 215 6.11 -5.39 -1.10
C VAL A 215 6.32 -4.04 -1.75
N LEU A 216 5.45 -3.69 -2.69
CA LEU A 216 5.47 -2.42 -3.41
C LEU A 216 4.22 -1.60 -3.10
N SER A 217 4.35 -0.28 -3.01
CA SER A 217 3.20 0.61 -3.18
C SER A 217 3.37 1.44 -4.45
N ILE A 218 2.33 1.47 -5.27
CA ILE A 218 2.34 2.07 -6.60
C ILE A 218 1.63 3.42 -6.54
N VAL A 219 2.19 4.40 -7.24
CA VAL A 219 1.59 5.74 -7.41
C VAL A 219 1.09 5.93 -8.85
N LYS A 220 0.24 6.93 -9.05
CA LYS A 220 -0.36 7.23 -10.36
C LYS A 220 0.66 7.50 -11.47
N ASP A 221 1.83 8.03 -11.11
CA ASP A 221 2.90 8.34 -12.07
C ASP A 221 3.54 7.07 -12.67
N PHE A 222 3.14 5.88 -12.25
CA PHE A 222 3.55 4.61 -12.84
C PHE A 222 3.00 4.45 -14.28
N GLY A 223 1.81 4.96 -14.55
CA GLY A 223 1.13 4.93 -15.84
C GLY A 223 -0.37 4.65 -15.71
N GLU A 224 -1.12 4.96 -16.74
CA GLU A 224 -2.58 4.79 -16.73
C GLU A 224 -2.96 3.31 -16.69
N PRO A 225 -3.91 2.91 -15.81
CA PRO A 225 -4.44 1.56 -15.77
C PRO A 225 -5.20 1.21 -17.05
N ARG A 226 -5.09 -0.05 -17.49
CA ARG A 226 -5.92 -0.55 -18.59
C ARG A 226 -7.38 -0.63 -18.18
N TYR A 227 -8.26 -0.36 -19.13
CA TYR A 227 -9.70 -0.60 -18.94
C TYR A 227 -10.03 -2.09 -18.97
N PRO A 228 -10.99 -2.55 -18.12
CA PRO A 228 -11.52 -3.90 -18.21
C PRO A 228 -12.04 -4.21 -19.62
N SER A 229 -11.62 -5.32 -20.19
CA SER A 229 -12.11 -5.74 -21.50
C SER A 229 -13.52 -6.34 -21.40
N PHE A 230 -14.31 -6.26 -22.47
CA PHE A 230 -15.64 -6.89 -22.50
C PHE A 230 -15.59 -8.39 -22.17
N MET A 231 -14.61 -9.10 -22.69
CA MET A 231 -14.39 -10.53 -22.39
C MET A 231 -13.97 -10.74 -20.94
N GLY A 232 -13.13 -9.84 -20.40
CA GLY A 232 -12.74 -9.84 -19.00
C GLY A 232 -13.93 -9.66 -18.07
N ILE A 233 -14.79 -8.69 -18.33
CA ILE A 233 -16.03 -8.44 -17.56
C ILE A 233 -16.92 -9.68 -17.57
N ARG A 234 -17.13 -10.29 -18.75
CA ARG A 234 -17.93 -11.51 -18.88
C ARG A 234 -17.33 -12.70 -18.14
N LYS A 235 -16.01 -12.85 -18.14
CA LYS A 235 -15.32 -13.89 -17.37
C LYS A 235 -15.45 -13.62 -15.87
N ALA A 236 -15.18 -12.41 -15.42
CA ALA A 236 -15.23 -11.98 -14.03
C ALA A 236 -16.63 -12.13 -13.40
N SER A 237 -17.70 -11.85 -14.18
CA SER A 237 -19.09 -11.98 -13.70
C SER A 237 -19.48 -13.41 -13.33
N ARG A 238 -18.77 -14.41 -13.85
CA ARG A 238 -19.00 -15.85 -13.60
C ARG A 238 -17.95 -16.48 -12.68
N ALA A 239 -16.97 -15.69 -12.26
CA ALA A 239 -15.90 -16.20 -11.41
C ALA A 239 -16.44 -16.52 -10.02
N GLU A 240 -16.12 -17.70 -9.53
CA GLU A 240 -16.31 -18.07 -8.13
C GLU A 240 -15.10 -17.56 -7.35
N ILE A 241 -15.35 -16.64 -6.41
CA ILE A 241 -14.31 -16.03 -5.60
C ILE A 241 -14.30 -16.72 -4.24
N PRO A 242 -13.24 -17.48 -3.91
CA PRO A 242 -13.07 -18.10 -2.59
C PRO A 242 -13.12 -17.05 -1.48
N VAL A 243 -13.74 -17.44 -0.37
CA VAL A 243 -13.80 -16.61 0.85
C VAL A 243 -12.99 -17.29 1.93
N TRP A 244 -12.05 -16.57 2.52
CA TRP A 244 -11.26 -17.02 3.66
C TRP A 244 -11.68 -16.26 4.91
N SER A 245 -11.80 -16.99 6.02
CA SER A 245 -12.02 -16.44 7.36
C SER A 245 -10.68 -16.17 8.08
N LEU A 246 -10.72 -15.51 9.23
CA LEU A 246 -9.53 -15.37 10.09
C LEU A 246 -9.00 -16.73 10.57
N ALA A 247 -9.88 -17.70 10.81
CA ALA A 247 -9.47 -19.06 11.18
C ALA A 247 -8.65 -19.73 10.07
N ASP A 248 -9.01 -19.49 8.80
CA ASP A 248 -8.26 -19.99 7.65
C ASP A 248 -6.86 -19.42 7.53
N LEU A 249 -6.61 -18.24 8.11
CA LEU A 249 -5.32 -17.57 8.12
C LEU A 249 -4.46 -17.91 9.33
N ALA A 250 -4.99 -18.73 10.25
CA ALA A 250 -4.37 -19.04 11.54
C ALA A 250 -3.95 -17.77 12.33
N LEU A 251 -4.70 -16.69 12.18
CA LEU A 251 -4.51 -15.47 12.94
C LEU A 251 -5.30 -15.54 14.24
N GLY A 252 -4.64 -15.21 15.34
CA GLY A 252 -5.28 -15.07 16.64
C GLY A 252 -6.17 -13.82 16.71
N GLU A 253 -6.59 -13.45 17.93
CA GLU A 253 -7.39 -12.24 18.15
C GLU A 253 -6.70 -10.99 17.58
N LEU A 254 -7.43 -10.24 16.76
CA LEU A 254 -6.98 -8.99 16.16
C LEU A 254 -7.70 -7.83 16.84
N LYS A 255 -6.92 -6.91 17.42
CA LYS A 255 -7.45 -5.70 18.04
C LYS A 255 -6.92 -4.48 17.31
N PRO A 256 -7.79 -3.57 16.85
CA PRO A 256 -7.36 -2.28 16.34
C PRO A 256 -6.63 -1.49 17.42
N THR A 257 -5.60 -0.76 17.04
CA THR A 257 -4.85 0.16 17.94
C THR A 257 -5.35 1.59 17.81
N VAL A 258 -6.03 1.89 16.71
CA VAL A 258 -6.64 3.19 16.42
C VAL A 258 -8.14 3.00 16.25
N SER A 259 -8.93 3.87 16.87
CA SER A 259 -10.38 3.90 16.71
C SER A 259 -10.85 5.33 16.41
N TRP A 260 -11.94 5.43 15.68
CA TRP A 260 -12.64 6.67 15.39
C TRP A 260 -13.86 6.73 16.29
N PRO A 261 -13.81 7.43 17.44
CA PRO A 261 -14.94 7.44 18.39
C PRO A 261 -16.19 8.10 17.79
N GLU A 262 -15.97 9.11 16.96
CA GLU A 262 -17.05 9.83 16.30
C GLU A 262 -16.53 10.49 15.02
N ILE A 263 -17.35 10.45 13.97
CA ILE A 263 -17.12 11.18 12.71
C ILE A 263 -18.12 12.34 12.68
N MET A 264 -17.61 13.54 12.46
CA MET A 264 -18.40 14.77 12.42
C MET A 264 -18.32 15.45 11.08
N ASN A 265 -19.37 16.16 10.68
CA ASN A 265 -19.30 17.08 9.55
C ASN A 265 -18.37 18.25 9.90
N PRO A 266 -17.52 18.70 8.96
CA PRO A 266 -16.73 19.89 9.19
C PRO A 266 -17.68 21.09 9.42
N PRO A 267 -17.29 22.08 10.25
CA PRO A 267 -18.08 23.26 10.44
C PRO A 267 -18.29 23.98 9.10
N GLN A 268 -19.48 24.50 8.89
CA GLN A 268 -19.74 25.33 7.71
C GLN A 268 -18.82 26.56 7.75
N ARG A 269 -18.05 26.71 6.68
CA ARG A 269 -17.27 27.95 6.49
C ARG A 269 -18.22 29.01 5.95
N GLU A 270 -18.39 30.09 6.69
CA GLU A 270 -18.97 31.32 6.13
C GLU A 270 -17.90 31.97 5.25
N ILE A 271 -18.08 31.84 3.94
CA ILE A 271 -17.18 32.47 2.98
C ILE A 271 -17.79 33.82 2.62
N THR A 272 -17.15 34.90 3.07
CA THR A 272 -17.46 36.24 2.61
C THR A 272 -16.57 36.55 1.41
N THR A 273 -17.17 36.63 0.22
CA THR A 273 -16.44 37.01 -0.98
C THR A 273 -16.40 38.53 -1.07
N GLU A 274 -15.21 39.11 -1.03
CA GLU A 274 -15.01 40.54 -1.26
C GLU A 274 -14.59 40.76 -2.71
N MET A 275 -15.37 41.59 -3.43
CA MET A 275 -15.04 41.97 -4.79
C MET A 275 -14.16 43.23 -4.75
N ILE A 276 -12.94 43.11 -5.24
CA ILE A 276 -12.00 44.23 -5.36
C ILE A 276 -12.29 44.96 -6.66
N THR A 277 -12.56 46.25 -6.55
CA THR A 277 -12.83 47.14 -7.67
C THR A 277 -11.81 48.27 -7.69
N GLY A 278 -11.51 48.81 -8.89
CA GLY A 278 -10.62 49.94 -9.08
C GLY A 278 -10.83 50.56 -10.46
N ALA A 279 -10.33 51.78 -10.66
CA ALA A 279 -10.45 52.49 -11.93
C ALA A 279 -9.55 51.87 -13.04
N THR A 280 -8.47 51.22 -12.63
CA THR A 280 -7.51 50.56 -13.55
C THR A 280 -7.18 49.15 -13.10
N PRO A 281 -6.76 48.24 -14.03
CA PRO A 281 -6.30 46.92 -13.67
C PRO A 281 -5.11 46.94 -12.70
N GLN A 282 -4.25 47.95 -12.79
CA GLN A 282 -3.10 48.10 -11.90
C GLN A 282 -3.56 48.36 -10.45
N GLU A 283 -4.48 49.29 -10.26
CA GLU A 283 -5.04 49.64 -8.95
C GLU A 283 -5.74 48.42 -8.30
N ILE A 284 -6.49 47.62 -9.08
CA ILE A 284 -7.12 46.38 -8.62
C ILE A 284 -6.05 45.36 -8.15
N ALA A 285 -4.96 45.22 -8.93
CA ALA A 285 -3.88 44.31 -8.61
C ALA A 285 -3.12 44.73 -7.34
N GLU A 286 -2.82 46.02 -7.18
CA GLU A 286 -2.17 46.58 -5.98
C GLU A 286 -3.05 46.35 -4.74
N THR A 287 -4.33 46.69 -4.84
CA THR A 287 -5.29 46.48 -3.73
C THR A 287 -5.44 44.98 -3.34
N LEU A 288 -5.45 44.09 -4.35
CA LEU A 288 -5.48 42.65 -4.10
C LEU A 288 -4.21 42.16 -3.37
N ALA A 289 -3.05 42.62 -3.85
CA ALA A 289 -1.77 42.27 -3.25
C ALA A 289 -1.69 42.74 -1.79
N ASP A 290 -2.08 43.99 -1.51
CA ASP A 290 -2.08 44.53 -0.16
C ASP A 290 -3.01 43.76 0.77
N LYS A 291 -4.18 43.34 0.30
CA LYS A 291 -5.12 42.52 1.10
C LYS A 291 -4.55 41.14 1.38
N ILE A 292 -3.97 40.47 0.38
CA ILE A 292 -3.32 39.14 0.59
C ILE A 292 -2.17 39.26 1.60
N MET A 293 -1.37 40.30 1.50
CA MET A 293 -0.27 40.54 2.45
C MET A 293 -0.77 40.83 3.87
N ALA A 294 -1.89 41.56 3.99
CA ALA A 294 -2.50 41.87 5.30
C ALA A 294 -3.02 40.62 6.03
N GLU A 295 -3.49 39.62 5.27
CA GLU A 295 -3.96 38.33 5.84
C GLU A 295 -2.82 37.42 6.32
N LYS A 296 -1.55 37.79 6.05
CA LYS A 296 -0.36 37.02 6.47
C LYS A 296 -0.39 35.54 6.05
N ILE A 297 -0.92 35.27 4.87
CA ILE A 297 -1.05 33.92 4.30
C ILE A 297 0.23 33.48 3.60
N LEU A 298 1.10 34.42 3.24
CA LEU A 298 2.40 34.22 2.57
C LEU A 298 3.55 34.41 3.55
#